data_7971382ada4d12fa4f32b783d2c8c9a6
#
_entry.id   7971382ada4d12fa4f32b783d2c8c9a6
#
_cell.length_a   1.000
_cell.length_b   1.000
_cell.length_c   1.000
_cell.angle_alpha   90.00
_cell.angle_beta   90.00
_cell.angle_gamma   90.00
#
_symmetry.space_group_name_H-M   'P 1'
#
loop_
_entity.id
_entity.type
_entity.pdbx_description
1 polymer ?
#
loop_
_entity_poly.entity_id
_entity_poly.type
_entity_poly.pdbx_seq_one_letter_code
_entity_poly.pdbx_strand_id
1 'polypeptide(L)'
;MKSLRRIIWLGLLLTGSSLWAQVSVPREGDDKPKLDEEKEAPAANAEDKQLAATFLQKHRSDLVFVKSKEGTGSGFIALMRGKKVLITNAHVLAGLRNPSFVTLDGSPLQLGTATVSKDYDLATRVVLAGGTGMPLAAAVDDEVRIGDAVVVLGNANGAGVVTPLHGEVVGLGPDRMEVNAPFELGNSGSPIVHLRSGKVIGVASYAKLDTLLSGKEKLRRFGYRIDHATNWVLVVPSRFYSESDSAAKILTATLEIEDILSNFKSIRKQNWSRVYETPALRGALERYYYVAAQGTDYADPAALGLLAALREACKSDLTAAQNSFSYDFFKHQLAANELARNELIKELDKVLAP
;
A
#
# COMPACT_ATOMS: atom_id res chain seq x y z
N MET A 1 23.16 -3.60 14.67
CA MET A 1 22.27 -4.41 13.87
C MET A 1 21.04 -3.56 13.55
N LYS A 2 20.96 -2.98 12.35
CA LYS A 2 19.79 -2.17 11.93
C LYS A 2 18.75 -3.17 11.40
N SER A 3 17.60 -3.28 12.08
CA SER A 3 16.48 -4.13 11.63
C SER A 3 15.96 -3.61 10.29
N LEU A 4 15.86 -4.49 9.29
CA LEU A 4 15.15 -4.19 8.05
C LEU A 4 13.69 -3.87 8.43
N ARG A 5 13.27 -2.66 8.14
CA ARG A 5 11.89 -2.21 8.35
C ARG A 5 11.05 -2.75 7.19
N ARG A 6 10.28 -3.81 7.45
CA ARG A 6 9.32 -4.32 6.46
C ARG A 6 8.15 -3.33 6.34
N ILE A 7 8.05 -2.67 5.20
CA ILE A 7 6.88 -1.87 4.84
C ILE A 7 5.91 -2.81 4.13
N ILE A 8 4.84 -3.19 4.83
CA ILE A 8 3.74 -3.93 4.22
C ILE A 8 2.84 -2.90 3.56
N TRP A 9 2.96 -2.74 2.24
CA TRP A 9 2.01 -1.97 1.46
C TRP A 9 0.71 -2.76 1.38
N LEU A 10 -0.30 -2.34 2.14
CA LEU A 10 -1.67 -2.88 2.08
C LEU A 10 -2.38 -2.41 0.80
N GLY A 11 -1.74 -2.44 -0.32
CA GLY A 11 -2.34 -1.78 -1.45
C GLY A 11 -1.78 -2.04 -2.82
N LEU A 12 -1.31 -3.24 -3.15
CA LEU A 12 -1.11 -3.57 -4.56
C LEU A 12 -1.68 -4.94 -4.88
N LEU A 13 -2.97 -4.94 -5.20
CA LEU A 13 -3.63 -6.02 -5.90
C LEU A 13 -3.38 -5.85 -7.40
N LEU A 14 -2.48 -6.62 -7.97
CA LEU A 14 -2.37 -6.71 -9.42
C LEU A 14 -2.26 -8.15 -9.88
N THR A 15 -3.27 -8.53 -10.62
CA THR A 15 -3.42 -9.67 -11.53
C THR A 15 -3.49 -11.08 -10.95
N GLY A 16 -4.68 -11.62 -10.99
CA GLY A 16 -5.08 -12.99 -11.39
C GLY A 16 -4.28 -14.18 -10.90
N SER A 17 -3.87 -14.21 -9.67
CA SER A 17 -3.57 -15.41 -8.92
C SER A 17 -3.26 -15.02 -7.47
N SER A 18 -3.77 -15.78 -6.55
CA SER A 18 -3.75 -15.68 -5.10
C SER A 18 -2.37 -15.52 -4.42
N LEU A 19 -1.41 -14.83 -5.02
CA LEU A 19 -0.06 -14.66 -4.48
C LEU A 19 0.06 -13.55 -3.42
N TRP A 20 -0.85 -12.60 -3.37
CA TRP A 20 -0.76 -11.46 -2.47
C TRP A 20 -1.40 -11.68 -1.09
N ALA A 21 -2.20 -12.71 -0.94
CA ALA A 21 -2.63 -13.20 0.37
C ALA A 21 -1.53 -14.00 1.10
N GLN A 22 -0.39 -14.25 0.46
CA GLN A 22 0.74 -15.03 1.00
C GLN A 22 1.93 -14.18 1.45
N VAL A 23 1.81 -12.86 1.57
CA VAL A 23 2.83 -12.09 2.28
C VAL A 23 2.68 -12.41 3.77
N SER A 24 3.40 -13.45 4.16
CA SER A 24 3.61 -13.94 5.53
C SER A 24 2.35 -14.16 6.38
N VAL A 25 1.48 -15.06 5.92
CA VAL A 25 0.89 -15.99 6.90
C VAL A 25 2.04 -16.93 7.29
N PRO A 26 2.47 -16.98 8.57
CA PRO A 26 3.45 -17.95 9.01
C PRO A 26 2.94 -19.33 8.61
N ARG A 27 3.79 -20.13 7.96
CA ARG A 27 3.48 -21.57 7.73
C ARG A 27 3.24 -22.20 9.10
N GLU A 28 2.26 -23.08 9.18
CA GLU A 28 2.00 -23.88 10.38
C GLU A 28 3.32 -24.56 10.79
N GLY A 29 3.92 -24.10 11.91
CA GLY A 29 5.23 -24.59 12.39
C GLY A 29 6.23 -23.49 12.76
N ASP A 30 6.08 -22.28 12.25
CA ASP A 30 6.90 -21.14 12.69
C ASP A 30 6.30 -20.56 13.99
N ASP A 31 7.15 -20.33 14.99
CA ASP A 31 6.77 -19.58 16.20
C ASP A 31 6.15 -18.27 15.74
N LYS A 32 4.83 -18.11 15.93
CA LYS A 32 4.12 -16.88 15.60
C LYS A 32 4.80 -15.74 16.35
N PRO A 33 5.29 -14.69 15.66
CA PRO A 33 5.82 -13.53 16.35
C PRO A 33 4.76 -13.05 17.34
N LYS A 34 5.14 -12.88 18.61
CA LYS A 34 4.24 -12.30 19.62
C LYS A 34 4.05 -10.84 19.21
N LEU A 35 2.96 -10.56 18.49
CA LEU A 35 2.44 -9.21 18.37
C LEU A 35 2.26 -8.67 19.80
N ASP A 36 2.75 -7.48 20.09
CA ASP A 36 2.28 -6.77 21.27
C ASP A 36 0.76 -6.77 21.16
N GLU A 37 0.07 -7.20 22.25
CA GLU A 37 -1.37 -7.01 22.33
C GLU A 37 -1.61 -5.56 21.93
N GLU A 38 -2.13 -5.39 20.71
CA GLU A 38 -2.50 -4.07 20.23
C GLU A 38 -3.33 -3.51 21.36
N LYS A 39 -2.94 -2.35 21.95
CA LYS A 39 -3.90 -1.63 22.78
C LYS A 39 -5.09 -1.47 21.85
N GLU A 40 -6.06 -2.36 22.00
CA GLU A 40 -7.30 -2.31 21.22
C GLU A 40 -7.72 -0.85 21.23
N ALA A 41 -8.08 -0.35 20.05
CA ALA A 41 -8.61 1.00 19.96
C ALA A 41 -9.60 1.15 21.12
N PRO A 42 -9.49 2.15 21.99
CA PRO A 42 -10.33 2.25 23.16
C PRO A 42 -11.78 2.08 22.72
N ALA A 43 -12.53 1.24 23.43
CA ALA A 43 -13.89 0.93 23.05
C ALA A 43 -14.64 2.26 22.90
N ALA A 44 -15.11 2.56 21.68
CA ALA A 44 -15.78 3.82 21.39
C ALA A 44 -16.93 4.02 22.40
N ASN A 45 -16.98 5.18 23.01
CA ASN A 45 -18.05 5.55 23.93
C ASN A 45 -19.41 5.67 23.18
N ALA A 46 -20.49 5.84 23.91
CA ALA A 46 -21.85 5.89 23.31
C ALA A 46 -22.01 7.13 22.39
N GLU A 47 -21.39 8.24 22.72
CA GLU A 47 -21.43 9.47 21.95
C GLU A 47 -20.71 9.30 20.61
N ASP A 48 -19.50 8.77 20.61
CA ASP A 48 -18.72 8.51 19.40
C ASP A 48 -19.45 7.53 18.46
N LYS A 49 -20.06 6.49 19.00
CA LYS A 49 -20.88 5.55 18.21
C LYS A 49 -22.07 6.26 17.57
N GLN A 50 -22.74 7.14 18.31
CA GLN A 50 -23.88 7.90 17.80
C GLN A 50 -23.47 8.91 16.72
N LEU A 51 -22.36 9.62 16.91
CA LEU A 51 -21.80 10.54 15.91
C LEU A 51 -21.42 9.80 14.61
N ALA A 52 -20.73 8.66 14.73
CA ALA A 52 -20.37 7.83 13.58
C ALA A 52 -21.61 7.31 12.84
N ALA A 53 -22.63 6.82 13.55
CA ALA A 53 -23.87 6.33 12.97
C ALA A 53 -24.63 7.45 12.24
N THR A 54 -24.69 8.63 12.83
CA THR A 54 -25.33 9.81 12.23
C THR A 54 -24.60 10.22 10.96
N PHE A 55 -23.27 10.29 11.00
CA PHE A 55 -22.44 10.62 9.84
C PHE A 55 -22.61 9.57 8.72
N LEU A 56 -22.55 8.28 9.05
CA LEU A 56 -22.77 7.19 8.11
C LEU A 56 -24.13 7.28 7.44
N GLN A 57 -25.19 7.51 8.22
CA GLN A 57 -26.56 7.63 7.68
C GLN A 57 -26.68 8.82 6.73
N LYS A 58 -26.11 9.96 7.09
CA LYS A 58 -26.14 11.20 6.28
C LYS A 58 -25.38 11.04 4.95
N HIS A 59 -24.28 10.29 4.94
CA HIS A 59 -23.36 10.21 3.82
C HIS A 59 -23.35 8.86 3.11
N ARG A 60 -24.44 8.09 3.16
CA ARG A 60 -24.55 6.79 2.47
C ARG A 60 -24.35 6.88 0.96
N SER A 61 -24.83 7.97 0.33
CA SER A 61 -24.62 8.24 -1.10
C SER A 61 -23.23 8.73 -1.44
N ASP A 62 -22.40 9.02 -0.44
CA ASP A 62 -21.05 9.54 -0.63
C ASP A 62 -19.96 8.46 -0.37
N LEU A 63 -20.30 7.35 0.31
CA LEU A 63 -19.40 6.21 0.51
C LEU A 63 -19.43 5.30 -0.71
N VAL A 64 -18.26 4.99 -1.26
CA VAL A 64 -18.13 4.30 -2.54
C VAL A 64 -17.30 3.02 -2.40
N PHE A 65 -17.85 1.91 -2.86
CA PHE A 65 -17.12 0.67 -3.09
C PHE A 65 -16.48 0.70 -4.46
N VAL A 66 -15.19 0.47 -4.51
CA VAL A 66 -14.42 0.33 -5.75
C VAL A 66 -14.16 -1.15 -5.98
N LYS A 67 -14.68 -1.71 -7.06
CA LYS A 67 -14.63 -3.16 -7.33
C LYS A 67 -14.19 -3.45 -8.75
N SER A 68 -13.34 -4.46 -8.90
CA SER A 68 -12.99 -5.06 -10.18
C SER A 68 -12.78 -6.57 -10.03
N LYS A 69 -12.35 -7.24 -11.08
CA LYS A 69 -11.97 -8.67 -11.02
C LYS A 69 -10.70 -8.90 -10.22
N GLU A 70 -9.82 -7.90 -10.17
CA GLU A 70 -8.52 -7.95 -9.50
C GLU A 70 -8.64 -7.74 -7.99
N GLY A 71 -9.72 -7.09 -7.52
CA GLY A 71 -9.89 -6.85 -6.10
C GLY A 71 -10.89 -5.75 -5.77
N THR A 72 -10.78 -5.23 -4.55
CA THR A 72 -11.67 -4.21 -4.00
C THR A 72 -10.91 -3.12 -3.26
N GLY A 73 -11.51 -1.95 -3.20
CA GLY A 73 -11.07 -0.82 -2.40
C GLY A 73 -12.26 0.03 -2.00
N SER A 74 -11.96 1.15 -1.39
CA SER A 74 -12.93 2.14 -0.95
C SER A 74 -12.68 3.50 -1.57
N GLY A 75 -13.68 4.33 -1.54
CA GLY A 75 -13.59 5.74 -1.88
C GLY A 75 -14.74 6.51 -1.24
N PHE A 76 -14.72 7.79 -1.41
CA PHE A 76 -15.80 8.65 -0.95
C PHE A 76 -15.93 9.89 -1.81
N ILE A 77 -17.14 10.46 -1.88
CA ILE A 77 -17.40 11.70 -2.58
C ILE A 77 -17.25 12.83 -1.59
N ALA A 78 -16.48 13.85 -1.96
CA ALA A 78 -16.24 15.03 -1.15
C ALA A 78 -16.39 16.33 -1.94
N LEU A 79 -16.55 17.43 -1.21
CA LEU A 79 -16.53 18.78 -1.77
C LEU A 79 -15.09 19.33 -1.70
N MET A 80 -14.39 19.34 -2.83
CA MET A 80 -13.06 19.90 -2.94
C MET A 80 -13.07 21.15 -3.82
N ARG A 81 -12.74 22.30 -3.26
CA ARG A 81 -12.73 23.59 -3.97
C ARG A 81 -14.06 23.87 -4.71
N GLY A 82 -15.17 23.56 -4.06
CA GLY A 82 -16.53 23.78 -4.59
C GLY A 82 -16.98 22.77 -5.65
N LYS A 83 -16.19 21.75 -5.95
CA LYS A 83 -16.54 20.67 -6.90
C LYS A 83 -16.69 19.36 -6.18
N LYS A 84 -17.65 18.53 -6.60
CA LYS A 84 -17.75 17.15 -6.14
C LYS A 84 -16.69 16.30 -6.81
N VAL A 85 -15.91 15.60 -6.01
CA VAL A 85 -14.91 14.64 -6.47
C VAL A 85 -15.03 13.34 -5.68
N LEU A 86 -14.87 12.23 -6.35
CA LEU A 86 -14.56 10.94 -5.71
C LEU A 86 -13.08 10.97 -5.32
N ILE A 87 -12.79 10.65 -4.07
CA ILE A 87 -11.42 10.52 -3.55
C ILE A 87 -11.17 9.05 -3.20
N THR A 88 -10.00 8.54 -3.54
CA THR A 88 -9.50 7.21 -3.20
C THR A 88 -7.96 7.23 -3.17
N ASN A 89 -7.30 6.10 -2.96
CA ASN A 89 -5.86 6.02 -3.14
C ASN A 89 -5.46 5.82 -4.61
N ALA A 90 -4.27 6.29 -4.96
CA ALA A 90 -3.71 6.08 -6.29
C ALA A 90 -3.45 4.59 -6.55
N HIS A 91 -3.00 3.83 -5.54
CA HIS A 91 -2.80 2.39 -5.66
C HIS A 91 -4.11 1.62 -5.88
N VAL A 92 -5.24 2.08 -5.32
CA VAL A 92 -6.56 1.49 -5.60
C VAL A 92 -6.92 1.69 -7.07
N LEU A 93 -6.72 2.90 -7.60
CA LEU A 93 -6.97 3.19 -9.00
C LEU A 93 -6.02 2.42 -9.93
N ALA A 94 -4.74 2.30 -9.56
CA ALA A 94 -3.73 1.58 -10.32
C ALA A 94 -3.94 0.05 -10.32
N GLY A 95 -4.37 -0.50 -9.18
CA GLY A 95 -4.54 -1.93 -8.98
C GLY A 95 -5.81 -2.52 -9.56
N LEU A 96 -6.81 -1.70 -9.82
CA LEU A 96 -8.12 -2.17 -10.27
C LEU A 96 -8.39 -1.73 -11.72
N ARG A 97 -8.34 -2.69 -12.64
CA ARG A 97 -8.66 -2.41 -14.05
C ARG A 97 -10.15 -2.31 -14.25
N ASN A 98 -10.57 -1.29 -15.01
CA ASN A 98 -11.99 -1.03 -15.31
C ASN A 98 -12.89 -1.17 -14.09
N PRO A 99 -12.58 -0.48 -12.96
CA PRO A 99 -13.32 -0.65 -11.75
C PRO A 99 -14.75 -0.12 -11.88
N SER A 100 -15.69 -0.82 -11.26
CA SER A 100 -17.02 -0.31 -10.98
C SER A 100 -16.98 0.50 -9.68
N PHE A 101 -17.77 1.56 -9.63
CA PHE A 101 -17.92 2.44 -8.48
C PHE A 101 -19.39 2.40 -8.05
N VAL A 102 -19.64 1.88 -6.86
CA VAL A 102 -21.00 1.69 -6.33
C VAL A 102 -21.10 2.39 -4.98
N THR A 103 -22.07 3.26 -4.80
CA THR A 103 -22.34 3.92 -3.52
C THR A 103 -22.93 2.93 -2.51
N LEU A 104 -22.81 3.22 -1.22
CA LEU A 104 -23.37 2.37 -0.16
C LEU A 104 -24.90 2.27 -0.24
N ASP A 105 -25.59 3.27 -0.74
CA ASP A 105 -27.05 3.24 -0.96
C ASP A 105 -27.48 2.68 -2.32
N GLY A 106 -26.50 2.28 -3.16
CA GLY A 106 -26.76 1.76 -4.50
C GLY A 106 -27.04 2.84 -5.56
N SER A 107 -26.94 4.13 -5.23
CA SER A 107 -27.17 5.22 -6.18
C SER A 107 -26.15 5.19 -7.31
N PRO A 108 -26.56 5.46 -8.57
CA PRO A 108 -25.65 5.47 -9.70
C PRO A 108 -24.71 6.68 -9.64
N LEU A 109 -23.44 6.46 -10.02
CA LEU A 109 -22.43 7.51 -10.14
C LEU A 109 -22.06 7.71 -11.61
N GLN A 110 -21.98 8.97 -12.03
CA GLN A 110 -21.36 9.36 -13.28
C GLN A 110 -20.03 10.05 -12.98
N LEU A 111 -18.95 9.42 -13.41
CA LEU A 111 -17.58 9.85 -13.12
C LEU A 111 -16.89 10.31 -14.40
N GLY A 112 -16.26 11.48 -14.31
CA GLY A 112 -15.45 12.07 -15.36
C GLY A 112 -13.97 11.67 -15.27
N THR A 113 -13.11 12.62 -15.60
CA THR A 113 -11.65 12.47 -15.61
C THR A 113 -11.11 12.12 -14.24
N ALA A 114 -10.01 11.36 -14.24
CA ALA A 114 -9.26 11.02 -13.04
C ALA A 114 -7.98 11.84 -12.94
N THR A 115 -7.56 12.15 -11.72
CA THR A 115 -6.23 12.71 -11.43
C THR A 115 -5.57 11.91 -10.32
N VAL A 116 -4.22 11.93 -10.30
CA VAL A 116 -3.42 11.36 -9.20
C VAL A 116 -2.54 12.45 -8.62
N SER A 117 -2.30 12.40 -7.33
CA SER A 117 -1.36 13.30 -6.67
C SER A 117 0.07 12.98 -7.12
N LYS A 118 0.90 14.02 -7.25
CA LYS A 118 2.35 13.85 -7.47
C LYS A 118 3.06 13.36 -6.21
N ASP A 119 2.61 13.82 -5.06
CA ASP A 119 3.37 13.73 -3.81
C ASP A 119 2.85 12.61 -2.91
N TYR A 120 1.57 12.19 -3.08
CA TYR A 120 0.89 11.29 -2.16
C TYR A 120 0.17 10.16 -2.89
N ASP A 121 -0.10 9.08 -2.17
CA ASP A 121 -0.91 7.96 -2.66
C ASP A 121 -2.41 8.33 -2.64
N LEU A 122 -2.77 9.33 -3.42
CA LEU A 122 -4.14 9.83 -3.55
C LEU A 122 -4.55 9.96 -5.02
N ALA A 123 -5.80 9.64 -5.30
CA ALA A 123 -6.43 9.81 -6.61
C ALA A 123 -7.80 10.45 -6.46
N THR A 124 -8.21 11.20 -7.48
CA THR A 124 -9.57 11.74 -7.57
C THR A 124 -10.20 11.46 -8.91
N ARG A 125 -11.53 11.47 -8.95
CA ARG A 125 -12.31 11.53 -10.18
C ARG A 125 -13.39 12.60 -10.06
N VAL A 126 -13.60 13.35 -11.11
CA VAL A 126 -14.71 14.32 -11.16
C VAL A 126 -16.04 13.57 -11.05
N VAL A 127 -16.93 14.01 -10.16
CA VAL A 127 -18.30 13.49 -10.06
C VAL A 127 -19.22 14.38 -10.90
N LEU A 128 -19.76 13.82 -11.98
CA LEU A 128 -20.68 14.51 -12.89
C LEU A 128 -22.13 14.43 -12.37
N ALA A 129 -22.49 13.28 -11.78
CA ALA A 129 -23.79 13.08 -11.14
C ALA A 129 -23.68 12.09 -9.99
N GLY A 130 -24.53 12.24 -8.97
CA GLY A 130 -24.58 11.43 -7.74
C GLY A 130 -23.86 12.09 -6.57
N GLY A 131 -24.10 11.56 -5.38
CA GLY A 131 -23.55 11.99 -4.11
C GLY A 131 -23.90 13.42 -3.68
N THR A 132 -23.72 13.70 -2.41
CA THR A 132 -23.90 15.04 -1.84
C THR A 132 -22.56 15.76 -1.59
N GLY A 133 -21.55 15.00 -1.25
CA GLY A 133 -20.18 15.44 -0.96
C GLY A 133 -19.93 15.67 0.53
N MET A 134 -19.01 14.87 1.09
CA MET A 134 -18.55 15.03 2.47
C MET A 134 -17.76 16.32 2.65
N PRO A 135 -17.86 16.99 3.80
CA PRO A 135 -17.01 18.13 4.12
C PRO A 135 -15.57 17.67 4.41
N LEU A 136 -14.59 18.39 3.88
CA LEU A 136 -13.18 18.18 4.17
C LEU A 136 -12.70 19.20 5.22
N ALA A 137 -11.76 18.80 6.08
CA ALA A 137 -11.04 19.73 6.93
C ALA A 137 -10.15 20.63 6.06
N ALA A 138 -10.21 21.94 6.30
CA ALA A 138 -9.42 22.90 5.54
C ALA A 138 -7.98 22.99 6.04
N ALA A 139 -7.77 22.78 7.34
CA ALA A 139 -6.48 22.80 8.01
C ALA A 139 -6.51 21.80 9.18
N VAL A 140 -5.95 20.62 8.96
CA VAL A 140 -5.96 19.53 9.95
C VAL A 140 -5.21 19.95 11.22
N ASP A 141 -4.12 20.70 11.10
CA ASP A 141 -3.32 21.14 12.26
C ASP A 141 -4.07 22.07 13.20
N ASP A 142 -5.06 22.81 12.68
CA ASP A 142 -5.88 23.72 13.49
C ASP A 142 -7.07 23.01 14.15
N GLU A 143 -7.62 22.00 13.47
CA GLU A 143 -8.88 21.35 13.84
C GLU A 143 -8.70 20.06 14.65
N VAL A 144 -7.53 19.39 14.54
CA VAL A 144 -7.31 18.02 15.05
C VAL A 144 -6.17 17.97 16.04
N ARG A 145 -6.32 17.16 17.08
CA ARG A 145 -5.29 16.89 18.10
C ARG A 145 -5.06 15.40 18.25
N ILE A 146 -3.88 15.02 18.71
CA ILE A 146 -3.61 13.63 19.13
C ILE A 146 -4.57 13.27 20.26
N GLY A 147 -5.20 12.10 20.17
CA GLY A 147 -6.25 11.63 21.07
C GLY A 147 -7.67 11.97 20.61
N ASP A 148 -7.85 12.76 19.55
CA ASP A 148 -9.19 13.03 19.02
C ASP A 148 -9.79 11.76 18.40
N ALA A 149 -11.09 11.54 18.69
CA ALA A 149 -11.83 10.39 18.20
C ALA A 149 -12.08 10.47 16.70
N VAL A 150 -11.82 9.37 16.01
CA VAL A 150 -12.03 9.22 14.57
C VAL A 150 -12.80 7.94 14.24
N VAL A 151 -13.41 7.91 13.06
CA VAL A 151 -13.96 6.70 12.47
C VAL A 151 -13.48 6.55 11.03
N VAL A 152 -13.09 5.34 10.65
CA VAL A 152 -12.81 4.95 9.26
C VAL A 152 -14.04 4.22 8.71
N LEU A 153 -14.53 4.65 7.55
CA LEU A 153 -15.76 4.12 6.95
C LEU A 153 -15.44 3.52 5.58
N GLY A 154 -15.31 2.22 5.49
CA GLY A 154 -14.94 1.56 4.24
C GLY A 154 -15.33 0.10 4.14
N ASN A 155 -14.92 -0.51 3.05
CA ASN A 155 -15.27 -1.88 2.65
C ASN A 155 -14.24 -2.89 3.17
N ALA A 156 -14.21 -3.11 4.48
CA ALA A 156 -13.29 -4.06 5.09
C ALA A 156 -13.40 -5.45 4.40
N ASN A 157 -12.24 -6.00 4.02
CA ASN A 157 -12.13 -7.31 3.36
C ASN A 157 -12.99 -7.48 2.09
N GLY A 158 -13.44 -6.37 1.48
CA GLY A 158 -14.27 -6.43 0.29
C GLY A 158 -15.67 -6.99 0.50
N ALA A 159 -16.15 -7.05 1.74
CA ALA A 159 -17.43 -7.68 2.10
C ALA A 159 -18.67 -7.00 1.50
N GLY A 160 -18.54 -5.80 0.94
CA GLY A 160 -19.65 -5.05 0.34
C GLY A 160 -20.53 -4.37 1.39
N VAL A 161 -20.01 -4.21 2.60
CA VAL A 161 -20.64 -3.49 3.71
C VAL A 161 -19.66 -2.49 4.30
N VAL A 162 -20.18 -1.41 4.86
CA VAL A 162 -19.38 -0.45 5.61
C VAL A 162 -19.51 -0.75 7.10
N THR A 163 -18.39 -1.08 7.73
CA THR A 163 -18.29 -1.23 9.17
C THR A 163 -17.57 0.00 9.74
N PRO A 164 -18.18 0.76 10.67
CA PRO A 164 -17.50 1.85 11.34
C PRO A 164 -16.34 1.31 12.19
N LEU A 165 -15.11 1.68 11.81
CA LEU A 165 -13.90 1.31 12.54
C LEU A 165 -13.48 2.52 13.38
N HIS A 166 -13.80 2.46 14.67
CA HIS A 166 -13.50 3.52 15.64
C HIS A 166 -12.04 3.50 16.05
N GLY A 167 -11.50 4.66 16.35
CA GLY A 167 -10.16 4.85 16.85
C GLY A 167 -9.89 6.30 17.20
N GLU A 168 -8.61 6.61 17.40
CA GLU A 168 -8.11 7.93 17.73
C GLU A 168 -6.94 8.30 16.81
N VAL A 169 -6.70 9.59 16.68
CA VAL A 169 -5.47 10.10 16.08
C VAL A 169 -4.32 9.87 17.07
N VAL A 170 -3.33 9.05 16.69
CA VAL A 170 -2.18 8.73 17.54
C VAL A 170 -0.90 9.43 17.08
N GLY A 171 -0.90 10.02 15.91
CA GLY A 171 0.22 10.80 15.37
C GLY A 171 -0.20 11.70 14.24
N LEU A 172 0.40 12.89 14.19
CA LEU A 172 0.23 13.86 13.09
C LEU A 172 1.60 14.20 12.50
N GLY A 173 1.70 14.09 11.20
CA GLY A 173 2.86 14.49 10.42
C GLY A 173 2.46 15.52 9.36
N PRO A 174 3.42 16.05 8.60
CA PRO A 174 3.14 17.10 7.62
C PRO A 174 2.23 16.61 6.47
N ASP A 175 2.32 15.34 6.08
CA ASP A 175 1.64 14.77 4.92
C ASP A 175 0.69 13.61 5.29
N ARG A 176 0.83 13.07 6.48
CA ARG A 176 0.11 11.87 6.92
C ARG A 176 -0.26 11.91 8.39
N MET A 177 -1.19 11.07 8.76
CA MET A 177 -1.56 10.82 10.14
C MET A 177 -1.50 9.35 10.47
N GLU A 178 -1.23 9.02 11.72
CA GLU A 178 -1.38 7.69 12.28
C GLU A 178 -2.66 7.64 13.10
N VAL A 179 -3.43 6.57 12.90
CA VAL A 179 -4.65 6.30 13.67
C VAL A 179 -4.61 4.85 14.17
N ASN A 180 -5.24 4.59 15.32
CA ASN A 180 -5.36 3.23 15.84
C ASN A 180 -6.66 2.53 15.42
N ALA A 181 -7.52 3.18 14.60
CA ALA A 181 -8.68 2.53 14.01
C ALA A 181 -8.23 1.27 13.23
N PRO A 182 -8.84 0.08 13.48
CA PRO A 182 -8.34 -1.22 13.00
C PRO A 182 -8.72 -1.48 11.53
N PHE A 183 -8.36 -0.59 10.62
CA PHE A 183 -8.65 -0.78 9.20
C PHE A 183 -7.70 -1.80 8.55
N GLU A 184 -8.23 -2.50 7.54
CA GLU A 184 -7.63 -3.66 6.87
C GLU A 184 -7.71 -3.53 5.35
N LEU A 185 -7.36 -4.63 4.65
CA LEU A 185 -7.56 -4.75 3.20
C LEU A 185 -9.00 -4.37 2.81
N GLY A 186 -9.15 -3.65 1.70
CA GLY A 186 -10.44 -3.13 1.24
C GLY A 186 -10.80 -1.75 1.81
N ASN A 187 -10.21 -1.34 2.94
CA ASN A 187 -10.40 0.02 3.49
C ASN A 187 -9.51 1.08 2.84
N SER A 188 -8.55 0.70 2.01
CA SER A 188 -7.74 1.67 1.25
C SER A 188 -8.66 2.61 0.45
N GLY A 189 -8.46 3.92 0.61
CA GLY A 189 -9.31 4.96 0.04
C GLY A 189 -10.50 5.39 0.90
N SER A 190 -10.70 4.79 2.07
CA SER A 190 -11.79 5.18 3.00
C SER A 190 -11.53 6.55 3.61
N PRO A 191 -12.58 7.33 3.89
CA PRO A 191 -12.45 8.55 4.66
C PRO A 191 -12.08 8.25 6.11
N ILE A 192 -11.13 9.02 6.66
CA ILE A 192 -10.88 9.14 8.09
C ILE A 192 -11.65 10.36 8.56
N VAL A 193 -12.72 10.13 9.34
CA VAL A 193 -13.63 11.18 9.78
C VAL A 193 -13.33 11.57 11.23
N HIS A 194 -13.09 12.83 11.48
CA HIS A 194 -12.96 13.40 12.81
C HIS A 194 -14.36 13.57 13.41
N LEU A 195 -14.68 12.81 14.46
CA LEU A 195 -16.06 12.68 14.94
C LEU A 195 -16.61 14.01 15.46
N ARG A 196 -15.82 14.78 16.21
CA ARG A 196 -16.26 16.05 16.80
C ARG A 196 -16.62 17.11 15.74
N SER A 197 -15.86 17.22 14.65
CA SER A 197 -16.16 18.22 13.60
C SER A 197 -17.06 17.69 12.50
N GLY A 198 -17.22 16.38 12.37
CA GLY A 198 -17.91 15.74 11.25
C GLY A 198 -17.26 15.99 9.90
N LYS A 199 -15.93 16.24 9.86
CA LYS A 199 -15.17 16.46 8.64
C LYS A 199 -14.22 15.30 8.35
N VAL A 200 -13.97 15.07 7.06
CA VAL A 200 -12.91 14.14 6.64
C VAL A 200 -11.56 14.85 6.78
N ILE A 201 -10.64 14.24 7.51
CA ILE A 201 -9.31 14.76 7.80
C ILE A 201 -8.22 14.06 6.99
N GLY A 202 -8.50 12.85 6.49
CA GLY A 202 -7.54 12.07 5.71
C GLY A 202 -8.18 10.90 4.99
N VAL A 203 -7.33 10.17 4.27
CA VAL A 203 -7.68 8.99 3.48
C VAL A 203 -6.87 7.82 3.99
N ALA A 204 -7.53 6.75 4.47
CA ALA A 204 -6.86 5.53 4.93
C ALA A 204 -6.08 4.89 3.78
N SER A 205 -4.81 4.54 4.00
CA SER A 205 -3.96 4.08 2.92
C SER A 205 -3.22 2.77 3.24
N TYR A 206 -2.37 2.73 4.26
CA TYR A 206 -1.51 1.57 4.48
C TYR A 206 -1.29 1.27 5.96
N ALA A 207 -0.91 0.04 6.24
CA ALA A 207 -0.39 -0.37 7.53
C ALA A 207 1.09 -0.75 7.43
N LYS A 208 1.82 -0.58 8.51
CA LYS A 208 3.25 -0.87 8.62
C LYS A 208 3.54 -1.64 9.89
N LEU A 209 4.26 -2.74 9.74
CA LEU A 209 4.74 -3.51 10.88
C LEU A 209 6.11 -2.95 11.31
N ASP A 210 6.16 -2.42 12.52
CA ASP A 210 7.40 -1.93 13.14
C ASP A 210 7.83 -2.87 14.26
N THR A 211 9.12 -3.27 14.26
CA THR A 211 9.70 -4.00 15.38
C THR A 211 10.16 -3.02 16.45
N LEU A 212 9.61 -3.12 17.64
CA LEU A 212 9.95 -2.31 18.79
C LEU A 212 11.34 -2.68 19.33
N LEU A 213 11.92 -1.81 20.17
CA LEU A 213 13.19 -2.10 20.86
C LEU A 213 13.12 -3.36 21.77
N SER A 214 11.93 -3.69 22.22
CA SER A 214 11.64 -4.92 22.98
C SER A 214 11.68 -6.20 22.13
N GLY A 215 11.81 -6.10 20.81
CA GLY A 215 11.69 -7.21 19.87
C GLY A 215 10.25 -7.58 19.49
N LYS A 216 9.25 -6.92 20.09
CA LYS A 216 7.85 -7.11 19.76
C LYS A 216 7.49 -6.34 18.50
N GLU A 217 6.52 -6.84 17.75
CA GLU A 217 6.01 -6.20 16.54
C GLU A 217 4.74 -5.39 16.84
N LYS A 218 4.64 -4.19 16.23
CA LYS A 218 3.47 -3.31 16.32
C LYS A 218 2.99 -2.96 14.93
N LEU A 219 1.72 -3.23 14.65
CA LEU A 219 1.06 -2.80 13.42
C LEU A 219 0.60 -1.35 13.58
N ARG A 220 1.10 -0.46 12.72
CA ARG A 220 0.76 0.97 12.69
C ARG A 220 -0.02 1.26 11.42
N ARG A 221 -1.07 2.08 11.53
CA ARG A 221 -1.96 2.40 10.43
C ARG A 221 -1.91 3.87 10.07
N PHE A 222 -1.77 4.16 8.78
CA PHE A 222 -1.53 5.50 8.28
C PHE A 222 -2.54 5.90 7.22
N GLY A 223 -2.96 7.16 7.29
CA GLY A 223 -3.70 7.83 6.22
C GLY A 223 -2.98 9.09 5.72
N TYR A 224 -3.20 9.44 4.46
CA TYR A 224 -2.72 10.70 3.91
C TYR A 224 -3.68 11.83 4.26
N ARG A 225 -3.11 12.96 4.67
CA ARG A 225 -3.86 14.20 4.90
C ARG A 225 -4.35 14.75 3.57
N ILE A 226 -5.62 15.19 3.53
CA ILE A 226 -6.20 15.71 2.29
C ILE A 226 -5.95 17.21 2.09
N ASP A 227 -5.74 17.96 3.16
CA ASP A 227 -5.50 19.41 3.14
C ASP A 227 -4.17 19.78 2.48
N HIS A 228 -3.20 18.90 2.43
CA HIS A 228 -1.89 19.08 1.79
C HIS A 228 -1.82 18.59 0.33
N ALA A 229 -2.84 17.90 -0.16
CA ALA A 229 -2.84 17.37 -1.52
C ALA A 229 -3.19 18.49 -2.55
N THR A 230 -2.17 19.13 -3.09
CA THR A 230 -2.32 20.28 -4.00
C THR A 230 -1.90 20.00 -5.44
N ASN A 231 -0.95 19.10 -5.67
CA ASN A 231 -0.34 18.83 -6.97
C ASN A 231 -0.99 17.61 -7.63
N TRP A 232 -1.89 17.84 -8.58
CA TRP A 232 -2.65 16.79 -9.26
C TRP A 232 -2.28 16.69 -10.73
N VAL A 233 -2.11 15.47 -11.24
CA VAL A 233 -1.82 15.17 -12.64
C VAL A 233 -2.96 14.38 -13.24
N LEU A 234 -3.38 14.77 -14.45
CA LEU A 234 -4.43 14.08 -15.20
C LEU A 234 -3.98 12.66 -15.54
N VAL A 235 -4.85 11.70 -15.27
CA VAL A 235 -4.64 10.30 -15.64
C VAL A 235 -4.99 10.11 -17.11
N VAL A 236 -4.01 9.65 -17.91
CA VAL A 236 -4.20 9.10 -19.25
C VAL A 236 -4.29 7.58 -19.09
N PRO A 237 -5.48 6.96 -19.24
CA PRO A 237 -5.70 5.57 -18.81
C PRO A 237 -4.71 4.57 -19.41
N SER A 238 -4.45 4.63 -20.71
CA SER A 238 -3.52 3.70 -21.38
C SER A 238 -2.12 3.74 -20.79
N ARG A 239 -1.59 4.95 -20.56
CA ARG A 239 -0.26 5.15 -19.98
C ARG A 239 -0.25 4.75 -18.51
N PHE A 240 -1.24 5.20 -17.72
CA PHE A 240 -1.31 4.93 -16.30
C PHE A 240 -1.34 3.43 -16.00
N TYR A 241 -2.17 2.67 -16.71
CA TYR A 241 -2.24 1.23 -16.53
C TYR A 241 -1.02 0.49 -17.07
N SER A 242 -0.38 0.98 -18.13
CA SER A 242 0.89 0.41 -18.60
C SER A 242 2.01 0.60 -17.57
N GLU A 243 2.11 1.79 -16.96
CA GLU A 243 3.07 2.05 -15.88
C GLU A 243 2.74 1.26 -14.61
N SER A 244 1.45 1.08 -14.30
CA SER A 244 0.99 0.22 -13.22
C SER A 244 1.44 -1.23 -13.39
N ASP A 245 1.31 -1.80 -14.60
CA ASP A 245 1.78 -3.15 -14.87
C ASP A 245 3.29 -3.29 -14.71
N SER A 246 4.02 -2.28 -15.16
CA SER A 246 5.47 -2.24 -15.01
C SER A 246 5.88 -2.14 -13.53
N ALA A 247 5.19 -1.29 -12.75
CA ALA A 247 5.40 -1.17 -11.32
C ALA A 247 5.11 -2.48 -10.59
N ALA A 248 4.04 -3.18 -10.95
CA ALA A 248 3.68 -4.47 -10.36
C ALA A 248 4.77 -5.53 -10.57
N LYS A 249 5.33 -5.61 -11.78
CA LYS A 249 6.46 -6.52 -12.07
C LYS A 249 7.67 -6.21 -11.21
N ILE A 250 8.01 -4.93 -11.06
CA ILE A 250 9.14 -4.49 -10.23
C ILE A 250 8.89 -4.83 -8.75
N LEU A 251 7.67 -4.63 -8.25
CA LEU A 251 7.32 -4.99 -6.87
C LEU A 251 7.41 -6.49 -6.62
N THR A 252 6.91 -7.31 -7.54
CA THR A 252 7.05 -8.77 -7.47
C THR A 252 8.53 -9.16 -7.42
N ALA A 253 9.35 -8.59 -8.30
CA ALA A 253 10.80 -8.81 -8.29
C ALA A 253 11.46 -8.38 -6.96
N THR A 254 10.94 -7.33 -6.31
CA THR A 254 11.47 -6.89 -5.01
C THR A 254 11.23 -7.89 -3.89
N LEU A 255 10.06 -8.52 -3.85
CA LEU A 255 9.78 -9.57 -2.86
C LEU A 255 10.75 -10.75 -3.02
N GLU A 256 11.03 -11.15 -4.26
CA GLU A 256 12.02 -12.20 -4.53
C GLU A 256 13.43 -11.77 -4.11
N ILE A 257 13.79 -10.50 -4.30
CA ILE A 257 15.08 -9.93 -3.87
C ILE A 257 15.18 -9.93 -2.34
N GLU A 258 14.11 -9.59 -1.62
CA GLU A 258 14.09 -9.64 -0.15
C GLU A 258 14.25 -11.08 0.36
N ASP A 259 13.61 -12.05 -0.28
CA ASP A 259 13.77 -13.47 0.03
C ASP A 259 15.21 -13.94 -0.22
N ILE A 260 15.79 -13.58 -1.36
CA ILE A 260 17.18 -13.87 -1.69
C ILE A 260 18.10 -13.27 -0.62
N LEU A 261 17.92 -12.00 -0.28
CA LEU A 261 18.73 -11.27 0.71
C LEU A 261 18.64 -11.91 2.11
N SER A 262 17.45 -12.33 2.51
CA SER A 262 17.22 -13.03 3.78
C SER A 262 17.97 -14.35 3.84
N ASN A 263 17.88 -15.16 2.77
CA ASN A 263 18.60 -16.42 2.65
C ASN A 263 20.12 -16.21 2.61
N PHE A 264 20.60 -15.18 1.90
CA PHE A 264 22.00 -14.80 1.88
C PHE A 264 22.54 -14.49 3.27
N LYS A 265 21.80 -13.75 4.07
CA LYS A 265 22.19 -13.42 5.45
C LYS A 265 22.29 -14.66 6.35
N SER A 266 21.45 -15.66 6.13
CA SER A 266 21.47 -16.90 6.90
C SER A 266 22.66 -17.81 6.54
N ILE A 267 23.14 -17.75 5.29
CA ILE A 267 24.19 -18.61 4.75
C ILE A 267 25.61 -18.06 5.03
N ARG A 268 25.72 -16.84 5.53
CA ARG A 268 26.99 -16.10 5.77
C ARG A 268 28.11 -16.88 6.51
N LYS A 269 27.77 -17.97 7.19
CA LYS A 269 28.72 -18.83 7.93
C LYS A 269 29.09 -20.12 7.20
N GLN A 270 28.53 -20.37 6.03
CA GLN A 270 28.73 -21.61 5.27
C GLN A 270 29.49 -21.33 3.97
N ASN A 271 30.15 -22.37 3.47
CA ASN A 271 30.88 -22.30 2.22
C ASN A 271 29.93 -21.95 1.05
N TRP A 272 30.18 -20.85 0.34
CA TRP A 272 29.34 -20.30 -0.72
C TRP A 272 29.08 -21.26 -1.89
N SER A 273 29.92 -22.27 -2.08
CA SER A 273 29.67 -23.35 -3.06
C SER A 273 28.38 -24.13 -2.79
N ARG A 274 27.81 -24.04 -1.58
CA ARG A 274 26.54 -24.66 -1.19
C ARG A 274 25.31 -23.77 -1.26
N VAL A 275 25.46 -22.51 -1.65
CA VAL A 275 24.32 -21.59 -1.80
C VAL A 275 23.28 -22.15 -2.76
N TYR A 276 23.75 -22.78 -3.83
CA TYR A 276 22.90 -23.41 -4.84
C TYR A 276 22.17 -24.67 -4.35
N GLU A 277 22.67 -25.32 -3.31
CA GLU A 277 22.08 -26.53 -2.71
C GLU A 277 20.92 -26.20 -1.76
N THR A 278 20.71 -24.92 -1.40
CA THR A 278 19.61 -24.50 -0.52
C THR A 278 18.33 -24.36 -1.34
N PRO A 279 17.32 -25.24 -1.19
CA PRO A 279 16.12 -25.25 -2.05
C PRO A 279 15.34 -23.93 -2.05
N ALA A 280 15.27 -23.26 -0.88
CA ALA A 280 14.56 -21.97 -0.76
C ALA A 280 15.25 -20.85 -1.56
N LEU A 281 16.58 -20.76 -1.47
CA LEU A 281 17.34 -19.76 -2.23
C LEU A 281 17.31 -20.05 -3.73
N ARG A 282 17.45 -21.31 -4.12
CA ARG A 282 17.34 -21.73 -5.52
C ARG A 282 15.98 -21.35 -6.10
N GLY A 283 14.89 -21.66 -5.39
CA GLY A 283 13.54 -21.28 -5.82
C GLY A 283 13.35 -19.78 -5.96
N ALA A 284 13.88 -18.97 -5.04
CA ALA A 284 13.82 -17.51 -5.12
C ALA A 284 14.63 -16.97 -6.32
N LEU A 285 15.82 -17.52 -6.56
CA LEU A 285 16.64 -17.17 -7.72
C LEU A 285 15.94 -17.51 -9.05
N GLU A 286 15.35 -18.69 -9.16
CA GLU A 286 14.59 -19.09 -10.36
C GLU A 286 13.41 -18.16 -10.62
N ARG A 287 12.65 -17.76 -9.60
CA ARG A 287 11.54 -16.80 -9.73
C ARG A 287 12.03 -15.42 -10.12
N TYR A 288 13.06 -14.93 -9.47
CA TYR A 288 13.63 -13.60 -9.77
C TYR A 288 14.13 -13.50 -11.21
N TYR A 289 14.88 -14.48 -11.68
CA TYR A 289 15.37 -14.49 -13.05
C TYR A 289 14.26 -14.56 -14.08
N TYR A 290 13.23 -15.34 -13.84
CA TYR A 290 12.08 -15.39 -14.72
C TYR A 290 11.39 -14.02 -14.85
N VAL A 291 11.31 -13.27 -13.76
CA VAL A 291 10.68 -11.94 -13.75
C VAL A 291 11.59 -10.86 -14.36
N ALA A 292 12.89 -10.87 -14.06
CA ALA A 292 13.82 -9.82 -14.44
C ALA A 292 14.47 -10.01 -15.81
N ALA A 293 14.68 -11.25 -16.24
CA ALA A 293 15.50 -11.58 -17.39
C ALA A 293 14.77 -12.38 -18.47
N GLN A 294 13.54 -12.04 -18.80
CA GLN A 294 12.76 -12.73 -19.85
C GLN A 294 13.61 -13.02 -21.09
N GLY A 295 14.03 -14.29 -21.25
CA GLY A 295 14.70 -14.79 -22.45
C GLY A 295 16.15 -15.23 -22.32
N THR A 296 16.73 -15.30 -21.14
CA THR A 296 18.08 -15.88 -20.95
C THR A 296 18.01 -17.34 -20.52
N ASP A 297 18.62 -18.22 -21.33
CA ASP A 297 18.81 -19.64 -21.01
C ASP A 297 19.90 -19.77 -19.94
N TYR A 298 19.49 -20.07 -18.71
CA TYR A 298 20.42 -20.33 -17.60
C TYR A 298 20.58 -21.85 -17.40
N ALA A 299 21.19 -22.50 -18.34
CA ALA A 299 21.63 -23.90 -18.19
C ALA A 299 22.93 -23.95 -17.39
N ASP A 300 22.79 -24.24 -16.10
CA ASP A 300 23.83 -24.69 -15.18
C ASP A 300 25.17 -23.88 -15.13
N PRO A 301 25.15 -22.60 -14.76
CA PRO A 301 26.38 -21.86 -14.50
C PRO A 301 26.94 -22.21 -13.11
N ALA A 302 28.25 -22.18 -12.95
CA ALA A 302 28.90 -22.19 -11.64
C ALA A 302 28.25 -21.15 -10.71
N ALA A 303 28.06 -21.47 -9.41
CA ALA A 303 27.32 -20.64 -8.45
C ALA A 303 27.72 -19.14 -8.47
N LEU A 304 29.02 -18.85 -8.65
CA LEU A 304 29.54 -17.47 -8.76
C LEU A 304 29.07 -16.77 -10.03
N GLY A 305 28.96 -17.48 -11.16
CA GLY A 305 28.40 -16.91 -12.40
C GLY A 305 26.92 -16.54 -12.25
N LEU A 306 26.15 -17.35 -11.54
CA LEU A 306 24.75 -17.05 -11.24
C LEU A 306 24.62 -15.80 -10.37
N LEU A 307 25.45 -15.64 -9.34
CA LEU A 307 25.46 -14.47 -8.47
C LEU A 307 25.89 -13.19 -9.21
N ALA A 308 26.86 -13.30 -10.11
CA ALA A 308 27.29 -12.19 -10.97
C ALA A 308 26.15 -11.75 -11.91
N ALA A 309 25.46 -12.70 -12.53
CA ALA A 309 24.30 -12.41 -13.39
C ALA A 309 23.14 -11.78 -12.59
N LEU A 310 22.88 -12.24 -11.37
CA LEU A 310 21.90 -11.64 -10.46
C LEU A 310 22.24 -10.18 -10.13
N ARG A 311 23.51 -9.88 -9.85
CA ARG A 311 24.00 -8.52 -9.60
C ARG A 311 23.73 -7.59 -10.80
N GLU A 312 24.06 -8.05 -11.99
CA GLU A 312 23.85 -7.24 -13.22
C GLU A 312 22.34 -7.07 -13.53
N ALA A 313 21.51 -8.09 -13.27
CA ALA A 313 20.06 -7.97 -13.38
C ALA A 313 19.50 -6.92 -12.42
N CYS A 314 19.94 -6.91 -11.15
CA CYS A 314 19.54 -5.88 -10.19
C CYS A 314 19.92 -4.47 -10.64
N LYS A 315 21.12 -4.27 -11.22
CA LYS A 315 21.56 -2.97 -11.76
C LYS A 315 20.72 -2.54 -12.96
N SER A 316 20.46 -3.47 -13.88
CA SER A 316 19.66 -3.22 -15.07
C SER A 316 18.23 -2.80 -14.72
N ASP A 317 17.61 -3.50 -13.77
CA ASP A 317 16.27 -3.20 -13.30
C ASP A 317 16.16 -1.80 -12.69
N LEU A 318 17.15 -1.39 -11.88
CA LEU A 318 17.21 -0.04 -11.32
C LEU A 318 17.24 1.03 -12.41
N THR A 319 18.11 0.86 -13.40
CA THR A 319 18.28 1.81 -14.50
C THR A 319 17.01 1.90 -15.37
N ALA A 320 16.42 0.76 -15.71
CA ALA A 320 15.19 0.71 -16.49
C ALA A 320 14.02 1.38 -15.75
N ALA A 321 13.92 1.13 -14.44
CA ALA A 321 12.87 1.67 -13.60
C ALA A 321 12.97 3.19 -13.44
N GLN A 322 14.16 3.75 -13.24
CA GLN A 322 14.35 5.20 -13.08
C GLN A 322 13.88 6.01 -14.30
N ASN A 323 13.97 5.45 -15.49
CA ASN A 323 13.68 6.14 -16.74
C ASN A 323 12.28 5.90 -17.31
N SER A 324 11.49 4.97 -16.75
CA SER A 324 10.28 4.48 -17.42
C SER A 324 8.97 5.14 -17.00
N PHE A 325 8.90 5.79 -15.83
CA PHE A 325 7.64 6.29 -15.30
C PHE A 325 7.46 7.80 -15.48
N SER A 326 6.28 8.19 -15.95
CA SER A 326 5.85 9.59 -16.03
C SER A 326 5.06 10.05 -14.79
N TYR A 327 4.43 9.12 -14.06
CA TYR A 327 3.70 9.44 -12.84
C TYR A 327 4.62 9.30 -11.61
N ASP A 328 4.72 10.38 -10.83
CA ASP A 328 5.56 10.42 -9.62
C ASP A 328 5.10 9.40 -8.58
N PHE A 329 3.82 9.08 -8.54
CA PHE A 329 3.30 7.99 -7.71
C PHE A 329 4.07 6.67 -7.89
N PHE A 330 4.30 6.24 -9.14
CA PHE A 330 5.08 5.02 -9.42
C PHE A 330 6.56 5.18 -9.09
N LYS A 331 7.14 6.37 -9.30
CA LYS A 331 8.54 6.65 -8.93
C LYS A 331 8.77 6.55 -7.42
N HIS A 332 7.82 7.02 -6.60
CA HIS A 332 7.90 6.89 -5.15
C HIS A 332 7.84 5.43 -4.68
N GLN A 333 7.05 4.60 -5.36
CA GLN A 333 7.08 3.16 -5.11
C GLN A 333 8.43 2.54 -5.44
N LEU A 334 9.11 3.01 -6.48
CA LEU A 334 10.44 2.55 -6.83
C LEU A 334 11.51 2.86 -5.80
N ALA A 335 11.45 3.99 -5.13
CA ALA A 335 12.45 4.38 -4.15
C ALA A 335 12.61 3.32 -3.02
N ALA A 336 11.50 2.71 -2.60
CA ALA A 336 11.54 1.60 -1.65
C ALA A 336 12.20 0.34 -2.24
N ASN A 337 12.01 0.10 -3.54
CA ASN A 337 12.60 -1.03 -4.26
C ASN A 337 14.10 -0.84 -4.52
N GLU A 338 14.53 0.40 -4.76
CA GLU A 338 15.95 0.74 -4.92
C GLU A 338 16.76 0.35 -3.68
N LEU A 339 16.21 0.55 -2.49
CA LEU A 339 16.90 0.23 -1.26
C LEU A 339 17.20 -1.27 -1.14
N ALA A 340 16.22 -2.13 -1.41
CA ALA A 340 16.38 -3.58 -1.36
C ALA A 340 17.40 -4.07 -2.42
N ARG A 341 17.33 -3.55 -3.65
CA ARG A 341 18.28 -3.88 -4.72
C ARG A 341 19.70 -3.44 -4.39
N ASN A 342 19.87 -2.23 -3.89
CA ASN A 342 21.18 -1.71 -3.50
C ASN A 342 21.78 -2.51 -2.33
N GLU A 343 20.97 -2.97 -1.38
CA GLU A 343 21.45 -3.86 -0.32
C GLU A 343 21.89 -5.22 -0.87
N LEU A 344 21.12 -5.82 -1.78
CA LEU A 344 21.50 -7.08 -2.41
C LEU A 344 22.78 -6.94 -3.23
N ILE A 345 22.91 -5.89 -4.04
CA ILE A 345 24.12 -5.60 -4.81
C ILE A 345 25.33 -5.52 -3.88
N LYS A 346 25.24 -4.80 -2.76
CA LYS A 346 26.34 -4.70 -1.76
C LYS A 346 26.72 -6.05 -1.17
N GLU A 347 25.76 -6.92 -0.88
CA GLU A 347 26.05 -8.27 -0.37
C GLU A 347 26.70 -9.15 -1.47
N LEU A 348 26.22 -9.04 -2.70
CA LEU A 348 26.82 -9.74 -3.85
C LEU A 348 28.26 -9.25 -4.15
N ASP A 349 28.50 -7.94 -4.10
CA ASP A 349 29.84 -7.39 -4.29
C ASP A 349 30.86 -7.92 -3.26
N LYS A 350 30.43 -8.15 -2.01
CA LYS A 350 31.29 -8.76 -0.98
C LYS A 350 31.69 -10.21 -1.28
N VAL A 351 30.80 -10.94 -1.95
CA VAL A 351 31.00 -12.37 -2.30
C VAL A 351 31.79 -12.51 -3.59
N LEU A 352 31.58 -11.59 -4.52
CA LEU A 352 32.21 -11.57 -5.85
C LEU A 352 33.52 -10.79 -5.87
N ALA A 353 33.89 -10.16 -4.75
CA ALA A 353 35.20 -9.54 -4.61
C ALA A 353 36.31 -10.60 -4.73
N PRO A 354 37.40 -10.32 -5.49
CA PRO A 354 38.50 -11.24 -5.67
C PRO A 354 39.24 -11.54 -4.37
#